data_f69d5140024bb9b6a424e0d9c5dd3c57
#
_entry.id   f69d5140024bb9b6a424e0d9c5dd3c57
#
_cell.length_a   1.000
_cell.length_b   1.000
_cell.length_c   1.000
_cell.angle_alpha   90.00
_cell.angle_beta   90.00
_cell.angle_gamma   90.00
#
_symmetry.space_group_name_H-M   'P 1'
#
loop_
_entity.id
_entity.type
_entity.pdbx_description
1 polymer ?
#
loop_
_entity_poly.entity_id
_entity_poly.type
_entity_poly.pdbx_seq_one_letter_code
_entity_poly.pdbx_strand_id
1 'polypeptide(L)'
;MLEKVYAYVVEATKLELSDQGNSLYISEQLQLSRNMVSQYLNQLFAEGRLLKINTRPVVFYDGDTIEDMYGVSLHQREFISLEEFQKALQPHQPQDFEKLIGYDESLASLVNQCKATISYPPSGLPLLLYGPTGTGKSFLAQLMYEYAINQGLIAEDRNFLIVNCSEYANNPELLTANLFGHKKGAFTGADRDNPGLIKLAEGGVLFLDEVHCLKAECQEKLFLFMDKGIYHMVGDNEKWYTSSVRLIFATTEKPQEVLLKTLLRRIPMIVTVPSLAERGSHERLQLIHSIFQDEEKRIHKSIHISSLVYRLLLSCECEGNIGELKNAIQASCVNALFASDQKSSILEIRAFNLPEKLRERKDSGKSVSRESQRMIPVHELKSFVLKERPIIQLLEHILAAFQAPHEFPVCLDEAGKAMHSYQEATMLRSSAALSGNEYVLFFFKQKSAFEFRRVTGVQTCALPI
;
A
#
# COMPACT_ATOMS: atom_id res chain seq x y z
N MET A 1 16.50 -29.31 30.28
CA MET A 1 17.27 -28.13 30.69
C MET A 1 17.23 -27.02 29.64
N LEU A 2 17.37 -27.37 28.38
CA LEU A 2 17.26 -26.42 27.26
C LEU A 2 15.97 -25.57 27.34
N GLU A 3 14.80 -26.23 27.50
CA GLU A 3 13.50 -25.56 27.62
C GLU A 3 13.36 -24.66 28.87
N LYS A 4 14.07 -24.98 29.97
CA LYS A 4 14.10 -24.08 31.12
C LYS A 4 14.88 -22.80 30.84
N VAL A 5 16.00 -22.89 30.10
CA VAL A 5 16.77 -21.74 29.68
C VAL A 5 15.95 -20.88 28.70
N TYR A 6 15.25 -21.52 27.74
CA TYR A 6 14.37 -20.82 26.82
C TYR A 6 13.24 -20.09 27.52
N ALA A 7 12.49 -20.77 28.38
CA ALA A 7 11.40 -20.17 29.16
C ALA A 7 11.88 -18.95 29.96
N TYR A 8 13.08 -19.03 30.54
CA TYR A 8 13.67 -17.90 31.25
C TYR A 8 13.97 -16.72 30.31
N VAL A 9 14.52 -16.97 29.14
CA VAL A 9 14.80 -15.90 28.14
C VAL A 9 13.51 -15.24 27.68
N VAL A 10 12.43 -16.00 27.44
CA VAL A 10 11.11 -15.47 27.09
C VAL A 10 10.59 -14.53 28.18
N GLU A 11 10.68 -14.95 29.47
CA GLU A 11 10.27 -14.11 30.61
C GLU A 11 11.14 -12.86 30.74
N ALA A 12 12.47 -13.01 30.64
CA ALA A 12 13.41 -11.89 30.66
C ALA A 12 13.20 -10.90 29.53
N THR A 13 12.81 -11.37 28.33
CA THR A 13 12.47 -10.54 27.19
C THR A 13 11.25 -9.64 27.46
N LYS A 14 10.24 -10.14 28.19
CA LYS A 14 9.04 -9.37 28.56
C LYS A 14 9.30 -8.24 29.55
N LEU A 15 10.40 -8.29 30.31
CA LEU A 15 10.78 -7.30 31.34
C LEU A 15 11.54 -6.10 30.77
N GLU A 16 11.37 -5.76 29.49
CA GLU A 16 12.11 -4.77 28.73
C GLU A 16 13.57 -5.21 28.40
N LEU A 17 14.20 -4.50 27.44
CA LEU A 17 15.53 -4.78 26.89
C LEU A 17 16.65 -4.72 27.95
N SER A 18 16.55 -5.56 28.95
CA SER A 18 17.48 -5.64 30.09
C SER A 18 18.63 -6.60 29.76
N ASP A 19 19.77 -6.39 30.40
CA ASP A 19 20.95 -7.27 30.33
C ASP A 19 20.71 -8.69 30.87
N GLN A 20 19.49 -9.02 31.30
CA GLN A 20 19.14 -10.29 31.92
C GLN A 20 19.20 -11.49 30.93
N GLY A 21 19.20 -11.22 29.63
CA GLY A 21 19.36 -12.24 28.60
C GLY A 21 20.78 -12.73 28.34
N ASN A 22 21.77 -12.38 29.18
CA ASN A 22 23.14 -12.83 29.02
C ASN A 22 23.43 -14.14 29.78
N SER A 23 24.45 -14.89 29.32
CA SER A 23 24.79 -16.21 29.88
C SER A 23 25.21 -16.18 31.36
N LEU A 24 25.78 -15.06 31.84
CA LEU A 24 26.21 -14.93 33.23
C LEU A 24 25.00 -14.83 34.14
N TYR A 25 24.10 -13.89 33.85
CA TYR A 25 22.89 -13.67 34.67
C TYR A 25 21.98 -14.91 34.69
N ILE A 26 21.76 -15.55 33.54
CA ILE A 26 20.96 -16.78 33.45
C ILE A 26 21.60 -17.94 34.24
N SER A 27 22.91 -18.04 34.22
CA SER A 27 23.64 -19.09 34.99
C SER A 27 23.45 -18.96 36.49
N GLU A 28 23.45 -17.73 37.01
CA GLU A 28 23.19 -17.43 38.45
C GLU A 28 21.74 -17.75 38.82
N GLN A 29 20.79 -17.33 38.00
CA GLN A 29 19.35 -17.52 38.29
C GLN A 29 18.94 -19.00 38.27
N LEU A 30 19.45 -19.75 37.29
CA LEU A 30 19.10 -21.17 37.13
C LEU A 30 20.04 -22.13 37.86
N GLN A 31 21.06 -21.64 38.55
CA GLN A 31 22.09 -22.42 39.23
C GLN A 31 22.76 -23.44 38.30
N LEU A 32 23.08 -23.02 37.09
CA LEU A 32 23.75 -23.80 36.05
C LEU A 32 25.16 -23.28 35.79
N SER A 33 26.05 -24.11 35.23
CA SER A 33 27.35 -23.60 34.79
C SER A 33 27.20 -22.64 33.59
N ARG A 34 27.95 -21.56 33.57
CA ARG A 34 27.94 -20.55 32.51
C ARG A 34 28.20 -21.17 31.13
N ASN A 35 29.10 -22.16 31.05
CA ASN A 35 29.42 -22.83 29.79
C ASN A 35 28.21 -23.61 29.23
N MET A 36 27.46 -24.28 30.11
CA MET A 36 26.26 -25.03 29.73
C MET A 36 25.16 -24.06 29.26
N VAL A 37 24.93 -22.95 29.95
CA VAL A 37 23.95 -21.93 29.54
C VAL A 37 24.35 -21.32 28.19
N SER A 38 25.62 -20.99 27.98
CA SER A 38 26.13 -20.48 26.72
C SER A 38 25.93 -21.46 25.55
N GLN A 39 26.14 -22.76 25.79
CA GLN A 39 25.85 -23.80 24.78
C GLN A 39 24.36 -23.86 24.43
N TYR A 40 23.47 -23.83 25.42
CA TYR A 40 22.02 -23.84 25.19
C TYR A 40 21.53 -22.59 24.45
N LEU A 41 22.02 -21.42 24.82
CA LEU A 41 21.67 -20.16 24.14
C LEU A 41 22.10 -20.17 22.66
N ASN A 42 23.30 -20.62 22.36
CA ASN A 42 23.78 -20.74 20.99
C ASN A 42 23.02 -21.81 20.21
N GLN A 43 22.61 -22.91 20.85
CA GLN A 43 21.78 -23.93 20.23
C GLN A 43 20.41 -23.35 19.87
N LEU A 44 19.73 -22.67 20.81
CA LEU A 44 18.44 -22.03 20.58
C LEU A 44 18.50 -20.94 19.51
N PHE A 45 19.61 -20.22 19.44
CA PHE A 45 19.89 -19.27 18.36
C PHE A 45 20.03 -19.97 17.01
N ALA A 46 20.79 -21.06 16.94
CA ALA A 46 20.96 -21.87 15.73
C ALA A 46 19.64 -22.51 15.25
N GLU A 47 18.76 -22.87 16.19
CA GLU A 47 17.37 -23.34 15.91
C GLU A 47 16.45 -22.19 15.45
N GLY A 48 16.91 -20.93 15.44
CA GLY A 48 16.15 -19.77 15.04
C GLY A 48 15.10 -19.31 16.04
N ARG A 49 15.15 -19.75 17.31
CA ARG A 49 14.21 -19.38 18.36
C ARG A 49 14.59 -18.08 19.08
N LEU A 50 15.88 -17.75 19.11
CA LEU A 50 16.40 -16.55 19.78
C LEU A 50 17.00 -15.55 18.80
N LEU A 51 16.99 -14.28 19.19
CA LEU A 51 17.80 -13.20 18.63
C LEU A 51 19.10 -13.08 19.44
N LYS A 52 20.19 -12.68 18.79
CA LYS A 52 21.50 -12.50 19.40
C LYS A 52 22.00 -11.09 19.13
N ILE A 53 22.41 -10.39 20.17
CA ILE A 53 23.06 -9.08 20.07
C ILE A 53 24.50 -9.23 20.57
N ASN A 54 25.46 -8.91 19.70
CA ASN A 54 26.91 -9.05 19.94
C ASN A 54 27.46 -7.89 20.81
N THR A 55 26.79 -7.62 21.95
CA THR A 55 27.26 -6.70 22.98
C THR A 55 28.32 -7.38 23.87
N ARG A 56 28.84 -6.67 24.82
CA ARG A 56 29.71 -7.24 25.87
C ARG A 56 29.09 -6.96 27.25
N PRO A 57 28.45 -7.96 27.85
CA PRO A 57 28.28 -9.38 27.43
C PRO A 57 27.29 -9.54 26.27
N VAL A 58 27.37 -10.67 25.54
CA VAL A 58 26.39 -11.03 24.50
C VAL A 58 25.04 -11.28 25.14
N VAL A 59 23.96 -10.69 24.58
CA VAL A 59 22.60 -10.79 25.08
C VAL A 59 21.73 -11.52 24.07
N PHE A 60 20.81 -12.33 24.58
CA PHE A 60 19.84 -13.07 23.76
C PHE A 60 18.42 -12.67 24.16
N TYR A 61 17.54 -12.54 23.20
CA TYR A 61 16.11 -12.28 23.38
C TYR A 61 15.28 -13.29 22.59
N ASP A 62 14.04 -13.50 23.02
CA ASP A 62 13.08 -14.27 22.26
C ASP A 62 12.55 -13.45 21.09
N GLY A 63 12.69 -13.98 19.86
CA GLY A 63 12.35 -13.27 18.64
C GLY A 63 10.86 -12.96 18.55
N ASP A 64 10.04 -13.96 18.79
CA ASP A 64 8.59 -13.85 18.66
C ASP A 64 8.01 -12.86 19.71
N THR A 65 8.51 -12.90 20.95
CA THR A 65 8.12 -11.95 22.01
C THR A 65 8.51 -10.51 21.64
N ILE A 66 9.69 -10.29 21.05
CA ILE A 66 10.13 -8.96 20.60
C ILE A 66 9.24 -8.48 19.44
N GLU A 67 8.99 -9.31 18.44
CA GLU A 67 8.13 -8.96 17.31
C GLU A 67 6.72 -8.57 17.77
N ASP A 68 6.16 -9.32 18.72
CA ASP A 68 4.84 -9.03 19.31
C ASP A 68 4.83 -7.74 20.14
N MET A 69 5.86 -7.50 20.98
CA MET A 69 5.94 -6.33 21.85
C MET A 69 6.10 -5.01 21.07
N TYR A 70 6.90 -5.04 20.00
CA TYR A 70 7.22 -3.84 19.22
C TYR A 70 6.39 -3.72 17.93
N GLY A 71 5.61 -4.75 17.57
CA GLY A 71 4.79 -4.76 16.35
C GLY A 71 5.63 -4.73 15.07
N VAL A 72 6.84 -5.32 15.11
CA VAL A 72 7.80 -5.35 14.01
C VAL A 72 8.05 -6.77 13.55
N SER A 73 8.49 -6.96 12.33
CA SER A 73 8.94 -8.26 11.81
C SER A 73 10.44 -8.18 11.53
N LEU A 74 11.22 -8.97 12.25
CA LEU A 74 12.69 -8.94 12.17
C LEU A 74 13.19 -9.95 11.14
N HIS A 75 13.75 -9.47 10.04
CA HIS A 75 14.32 -10.31 8.99
C HIS A 75 15.71 -10.87 9.33
N GLN A 76 16.38 -10.27 10.31
CA GLN A 76 17.73 -10.64 10.76
C GLN A 76 17.64 -11.04 12.23
N ARG A 77 18.37 -12.10 12.62
CA ARG A 77 18.36 -12.63 13.99
C ARG A 77 19.65 -12.38 14.75
N GLU A 78 20.66 -11.81 14.13
CA GLU A 78 21.94 -11.44 14.75
C GLU A 78 22.24 -9.97 14.46
N PHE A 79 22.58 -9.22 15.52
CA PHE A 79 22.86 -7.78 15.48
C PHE A 79 24.26 -7.52 16.05
N ILE A 80 25.00 -6.62 15.41
CA ILE A 80 26.38 -6.28 15.79
C ILE A 80 26.40 -5.39 17.04
N SER A 81 25.38 -4.54 17.20
CA SER A 81 25.26 -3.60 18.31
C SER A 81 23.83 -3.42 18.80
N LEU A 82 23.71 -2.87 20.02
CA LEU A 82 22.41 -2.50 20.57
C LEU A 82 21.75 -1.38 19.76
N GLU A 83 22.52 -0.46 19.19
CA GLU A 83 22.01 0.63 18.33
C GLU A 83 21.41 0.08 17.04
N GLU A 84 22.05 -0.90 16.42
CA GLU A 84 21.53 -1.58 15.24
C GLU A 84 20.20 -2.29 15.55
N PHE A 85 20.14 -2.99 16.70
CA PHE A 85 18.96 -3.66 17.17
C PHE A 85 17.82 -2.66 17.48
N GLN A 86 18.11 -1.57 18.18
CA GLN A 86 17.12 -0.52 18.46
C GLN A 86 16.58 0.13 17.20
N LYS A 87 17.41 0.31 16.16
CA LYS A 87 16.94 0.78 14.86
C LYS A 87 16.00 -0.24 14.19
N ALA A 88 16.29 -1.53 14.31
CA ALA A 88 15.44 -2.59 13.79
C ALA A 88 14.11 -2.72 14.54
N LEU A 89 14.06 -2.33 15.81
CA LEU A 89 12.84 -2.28 16.64
C LEU A 89 11.97 -1.06 16.36
N GLN A 90 12.51 -0.02 15.71
CA GLN A 90 11.68 1.09 15.31
C GLN A 90 10.70 0.59 14.24
N PRO A 91 9.39 0.82 14.41
CA PRO A 91 8.43 0.45 13.39
C PRO A 91 8.87 1.11 12.09
N HIS A 92 9.11 0.27 11.07
CA HIS A 92 9.47 0.75 9.75
C HIS A 92 8.38 1.71 9.29
N GLN A 93 8.69 3.00 9.28
CA GLN A 93 7.79 3.97 8.70
C GLN A 93 7.91 3.85 7.19
N PRO A 94 6.84 3.42 6.51
CA PRO A 94 6.87 3.26 5.07
C PRO A 94 7.31 4.57 4.43
N GLN A 95 8.33 4.49 3.57
CA GLN A 95 8.86 5.63 2.85
C GLN A 95 8.32 5.64 1.42
N ASP A 96 8.10 6.86 0.89
CA ASP A 96 7.65 7.08 -0.49
C ASP A 96 6.64 6.01 -0.99
N PHE A 97 6.98 5.18 -1.99
CA PHE A 97 6.07 4.20 -2.58
C PHE A 97 5.63 3.07 -1.65
N GLU A 98 6.31 2.80 -0.54
CA GLU A 98 5.86 1.81 0.44
C GLU A 98 4.53 2.22 1.13
N LYS A 99 4.21 3.52 1.11
CA LYS A 99 2.91 4.04 1.55
C LYS A 99 1.75 3.65 0.63
N LEU A 100 2.07 3.19 -0.59
CA LEU A 100 1.07 2.83 -1.59
C LEU A 100 0.67 1.37 -1.42
N ILE A 101 -0.53 1.12 -0.96
CA ILE A 101 -1.05 -0.25 -0.83
C ILE A 101 -1.03 -0.93 -2.19
N GLY A 102 -0.42 -2.10 -2.28
CA GLY A 102 -0.21 -2.86 -3.51
C GLY A 102 1.05 -2.46 -4.30
N TYR A 103 1.96 -1.66 -3.71
CA TYR A 103 3.18 -1.18 -4.38
C TYR A 103 4.11 -2.31 -4.85
N ASP A 104 4.12 -3.44 -4.18
CA ASP A 104 4.88 -4.67 -4.46
C ASP A 104 4.00 -5.82 -5.01
N GLU A 105 2.70 -5.59 -5.15
CA GLU A 105 1.71 -6.54 -5.68
C GLU A 105 1.19 -6.07 -7.07
N SER A 106 -0.08 -5.68 -7.16
CA SER A 106 -0.72 -5.31 -8.44
C SER A 106 -0.12 -4.05 -9.07
N LEU A 107 0.43 -3.15 -8.26
CA LEU A 107 1.01 -1.88 -8.71
C LEU A 107 2.53 -1.93 -8.91
N ALA A 108 3.20 -3.07 -8.68
CA ALA A 108 4.66 -3.19 -8.74
C ALA A 108 5.24 -2.71 -10.09
N SER A 109 4.64 -3.11 -11.21
CA SER A 109 5.08 -2.68 -12.54
C SER A 109 4.93 -1.17 -12.75
N LEU A 110 3.80 -0.61 -12.29
CA LEU A 110 3.50 0.82 -12.34
C LEU A 110 4.51 1.61 -11.51
N VAL A 111 4.77 1.17 -10.28
CA VAL A 111 5.75 1.80 -9.37
C VAL A 111 7.15 1.81 -9.98
N ASN A 112 7.57 0.69 -10.58
CA ASN A 112 8.86 0.60 -11.25
C ASN A 112 8.97 1.58 -12.44
N GLN A 113 7.91 1.74 -13.22
CA GLN A 113 7.85 2.72 -14.31
C GLN A 113 7.96 4.16 -13.77
N CYS A 114 7.24 4.48 -12.69
CA CYS A 114 7.34 5.78 -12.04
C CYS A 114 8.74 6.07 -11.51
N LYS A 115 9.36 5.11 -10.81
CA LYS A 115 10.74 5.22 -10.30
C LYS A 115 11.73 5.43 -11.44
N ALA A 116 11.68 4.62 -12.50
CA ALA A 116 12.56 4.75 -13.65
C ALA A 116 12.42 6.12 -14.33
N THR A 117 11.18 6.60 -14.48
CA THR A 117 10.89 7.86 -15.17
C THR A 117 11.40 9.08 -14.40
N ILE A 118 11.15 9.15 -13.08
CA ILE A 118 11.58 10.29 -12.24
C ILE A 118 13.09 10.32 -12.07
N SER A 119 13.76 9.14 -12.11
CA SER A 119 15.22 8.99 -11.95
C SER A 119 16.00 9.16 -13.24
N TYR A 120 15.34 9.29 -14.40
CA TYR A 120 16.03 9.38 -15.69
C TYR A 120 16.89 10.66 -15.79
N PRO A 121 18.20 10.55 -16.13
CA PRO A 121 19.08 11.70 -16.23
C PRO A 121 18.73 12.62 -17.39
N PRO A 122 18.97 13.96 -17.30
CA PRO A 122 19.49 14.67 -16.13
C PRO A 122 18.40 15.13 -15.14
N SER A 123 17.14 15.25 -15.54
CA SER A 123 16.06 15.86 -14.76
C SER A 123 14.73 15.11 -14.84
N GLY A 124 14.80 13.78 -14.95
CA GLY A 124 13.61 12.95 -15.15
C GLY A 124 13.02 13.08 -16.57
N LEU A 125 12.05 12.23 -16.89
CA LEU A 125 11.26 12.33 -18.10
C LEU A 125 9.83 12.79 -17.76
N PRO A 126 9.15 13.50 -18.65
CA PRO A 126 7.73 13.77 -18.51
C PRO A 126 6.92 12.46 -18.46
N LEU A 127 5.97 12.39 -17.53
CA LEU A 127 5.12 11.23 -17.29
C LEU A 127 3.64 11.63 -17.36
N LEU A 128 2.81 10.77 -17.95
CA LEU A 128 1.36 10.91 -17.93
C LEU A 128 0.72 9.75 -17.15
N LEU A 129 0.03 10.07 -16.06
CA LEU A 129 -0.80 9.15 -15.30
C LEU A 129 -2.20 9.13 -15.91
N TYR A 130 -2.62 7.99 -16.43
CA TYR A 130 -3.94 7.79 -17.00
C TYR A 130 -4.75 6.81 -16.17
N GLY A 131 -6.00 7.11 -15.90
CA GLY A 131 -6.91 6.19 -15.21
C GLY A 131 -8.14 6.89 -14.62
N PRO A 132 -9.15 6.12 -14.19
CA PRO A 132 -10.41 6.66 -13.68
C PRO A 132 -10.21 7.62 -12.51
N THR A 133 -11.25 8.44 -12.24
CA THR A 133 -11.22 9.32 -11.07
C THR A 133 -11.14 8.52 -9.76
N GLY A 134 -10.50 9.07 -8.73
CA GLY A 134 -10.41 8.44 -7.42
C GLY A 134 -9.46 7.24 -7.31
N THR A 135 -8.65 6.94 -8.34
CA THR A 135 -7.66 5.84 -8.30
C THR A 135 -6.36 6.18 -7.58
N GLY A 136 -6.14 7.47 -7.21
CA GLY A 136 -4.96 7.91 -6.47
C GLY A 136 -3.83 8.50 -7.32
N LYS A 137 -4.11 9.00 -8.54
CA LYS A 137 -3.11 9.61 -9.43
C LYS A 137 -2.31 10.73 -8.75
N SER A 138 -2.97 11.64 -8.06
CA SER A 138 -2.32 12.77 -7.35
C SER A 138 -1.45 12.27 -6.19
N PHE A 139 -1.91 11.24 -5.47
CA PHE A 139 -1.12 10.59 -4.42
C PHE A 139 0.13 9.93 -5.00
N LEU A 140 0.00 9.25 -6.14
CA LEU A 140 1.15 8.64 -6.83
C LEU A 140 2.18 9.69 -7.27
N ALA A 141 1.73 10.85 -7.79
CA ALA A 141 2.62 11.95 -8.14
C ALA A 141 3.38 12.51 -6.91
N GLN A 142 2.71 12.60 -5.76
CA GLN A 142 3.33 12.98 -4.50
C GLN A 142 4.39 11.96 -4.07
N LEU A 143 4.09 10.65 -4.15
CA LEU A 143 5.06 9.59 -3.81
C LEU A 143 6.28 9.60 -4.75
N MET A 144 6.10 9.93 -6.02
CA MET A 144 7.21 10.14 -6.95
C MET A 144 8.13 11.27 -6.49
N TYR A 145 7.57 12.38 -6.04
CA TYR A 145 8.34 13.50 -5.51
C TYR A 145 9.09 13.10 -4.22
N GLU A 146 8.41 12.45 -3.27
CA GLU A 146 9.03 11.95 -2.03
C GLU A 146 10.19 10.98 -2.34
N TYR A 147 9.97 10.05 -3.27
CA TYR A 147 11.02 9.15 -3.74
C TYR A 147 12.21 9.90 -4.33
N ALA A 148 11.97 10.92 -5.15
CA ALA A 148 13.03 11.70 -5.76
C ALA A 148 13.86 12.49 -4.72
N ILE A 149 13.25 12.96 -3.64
CA ILE A 149 13.97 13.56 -2.50
C ILE A 149 14.78 12.49 -1.78
N ASN A 150 14.17 11.36 -1.42
CA ASN A 150 14.84 10.28 -0.70
C ASN A 150 16.06 9.71 -1.46
N GLN A 151 16.01 9.73 -2.79
CA GLN A 151 17.12 9.32 -3.65
C GLN A 151 18.14 10.45 -3.95
N GLY A 152 17.95 11.65 -3.39
CA GLY A 152 18.81 12.79 -3.64
C GLY A 152 18.75 13.37 -5.07
N LEU A 153 17.70 13.01 -5.84
CA LEU A 153 17.48 13.50 -7.21
C LEU A 153 16.90 14.92 -7.24
N ILE A 154 16.25 15.30 -6.15
CA ILE A 154 15.67 16.63 -5.90
C ILE A 154 16.15 17.07 -4.52
N ALA A 155 16.58 18.31 -4.38
CA ALA A 155 16.95 18.86 -3.08
C ALA A 155 15.70 19.11 -2.23
N GLU A 156 15.81 18.94 -0.90
CA GLU A 156 14.68 19.03 0.04
C GLU A 156 13.96 20.38 0.03
N ASP A 157 14.69 21.45 -0.37
CA ASP A 157 14.15 22.82 -0.46
C ASP A 157 13.32 23.07 -1.73
N ARG A 158 13.23 22.11 -2.65
CA ARG A 158 12.50 22.25 -3.91
C ARG A 158 11.02 21.92 -3.78
N ASN A 159 10.21 22.61 -4.56
CA ASN A 159 8.76 22.55 -4.43
C ASN A 159 8.13 21.38 -5.21
N PHE A 160 7.08 20.80 -4.64
CA PHE A 160 6.07 20.04 -5.34
C PHE A 160 4.83 20.92 -5.52
N LEU A 161 4.57 21.36 -6.75
CA LEU A 161 3.42 22.19 -7.05
C LEU A 161 2.34 21.39 -7.77
N ILE A 162 1.10 21.57 -7.37
CA ILE A 162 -0.08 20.90 -7.94
C ILE A 162 -0.95 21.96 -8.61
N VAL A 163 -1.39 21.65 -9.83
CA VAL A 163 -2.37 22.46 -10.56
C VAL A 163 -3.47 21.56 -11.06
N ASN A 164 -4.70 21.82 -10.66
CA ASN A 164 -5.87 21.19 -11.25
C ASN A 164 -6.35 22.04 -12.43
N CYS A 165 -6.12 21.54 -13.66
CA CYS A 165 -6.47 22.28 -14.87
C CYS A 165 -7.99 22.50 -15.02
N SER A 166 -8.82 21.66 -14.41
CA SER A 166 -10.28 21.79 -14.48
C SER A 166 -10.81 23.04 -13.79
N GLU A 167 -10.10 23.57 -12.79
CA GLU A 167 -10.47 24.83 -12.10
C GLU A 167 -10.44 26.04 -13.05
N TYR A 168 -9.69 25.93 -14.13
CA TYR A 168 -9.50 26.96 -15.14
C TYR A 168 -10.27 26.71 -16.43
N ALA A 169 -11.16 25.73 -16.47
CA ALA A 169 -11.91 25.36 -17.69
C ALA A 169 -12.65 26.56 -18.31
N ASN A 170 -13.16 27.45 -17.46
CA ASN A 170 -13.87 28.67 -17.89
C ASN A 170 -12.94 29.86 -18.21
N ASN A 171 -11.66 29.81 -17.80
CA ASN A 171 -10.67 30.87 -18.04
C ASN A 171 -9.27 30.30 -18.33
N PRO A 172 -9.07 29.68 -19.48
CA PRO A 172 -7.83 28.99 -19.83
C PRO A 172 -6.64 29.95 -20.08
N GLU A 173 -6.90 31.21 -20.38
CA GLU A 173 -5.87 32.23 -20.49
C GLU A 173 -5.23 32.51 -19.12
N LEU A 174 -6.05 32.50 -18.07
CA LEU A 174 -5.56 32.61 -16.67
C LEU A 174 -4.67 31.41 -16.31
N LEU A 175 -5.02 30.21 -16.73
CA LEU A 175 -4.17 29.04 -16.52
C LEU A 175 -2.82 29.20 -17.20
N THR A 176 -2.81 29.64 -18.46
CA THR A 176 -1.59 29.92 -19.21
C THR A 176 -0.73 30.98 -18.51
N ALA A 177 -1.34 32.07 -18.05
CA ALA A 177 -0.65 33.11 -17.29
C ALA A 177 -0.12 32.64 -15.93
N ASN A 178 -0.83 31.74 -15.27
CA ASN A 178 -0.37 31.14 -14.01
C ASN A 178 0.78 30.15 -14.22
N LEU A 179 0.74 29.35 -15.28
CA LEU A 179 1.80 28.38 -15.57
C LEU A 179 3.11 29.06 -16.01
N PHE A 180 3.02 29.91 -17.02
CA PHE A 180 4.19 30.52 -17.67
C PHE A 180 4.59 31.87 -17.07
N GLY A 181 3.75 32.46 -16.21
CA GLY A 181 3.91 33.78 -15.71
C GLY A 181 3.42 34.88 -16.70
N HIS A 182 3.32 36.08 -16.20
CA HIS A 182 2.88 37.23 -17.00
C HIS A 182 3.60 38.51 -16.60
N LYS A 183 3.72 39.43 -17.54
CA LYS A 183 4.20 40.81 -17.33
C LYS A 183 3.06 41.70 -16.90
N LYS A 184 3.41 42.77 -16.17
CA LYS A 184 2.48 43.85 -15.87
C LYS A 184 1.85 44.37 -17.16
N GLY A 185 0.52 44.50 -17.18
CA GLY A 185 -0.24 44.96 -18.35
C GLY A 185 -0.50 43.93 -19.44
N ALA A 186 -0.14 42.65 -19.22
CA ALA A 186 -0.36 41.59 -20.18
C ALA A 186 -1.84 41.29 -20.46
N PHE A 187 -2.70 41.55 -19.47
CA PHE A 187 -4.16 41.46 -19.57
C PHE A 187 -4.81 42.34 -18.49
N THR A 188 -6.12 42.53 -18.57
CA THR A 188 -6.88 43.34 -17.62
C THR A 188 -6.77 42.72 -16.21
N GLY A 189 -6.19 43.45 -15.26
CA GLY A 189 -5.92 42.99 -13.89
C GLY A 189 -4.49 42.47 -13.66
N ALA A 190 -3.61 42.52 -14.66
CA ALA A 190 -2.18 42.22 -14.49
C ALA A 190 -1.42 43.43 -13.94
N ASP A 191 -1.57 43.71 -12.65
CA ASP A 191 -1.02 44.89 -11.99
C ASP A 191 0.49 44.82 -11.71
N ARG A 192 1.06 43.62 -11.72
CA ARG A 192 2.47 43.31 -11.43
C ARG A 192 2.97 42.13 -12.26
N ASP A 193 4.30 41.99 -12.37
CA ASP A 193 4.91 40.80 -12.93
C ASP A 193 4.66 39.59 -12.01
N ASN A 194 4.37 38.42 -12.61
CA ASN A 194 4.26 37.15 -11.91
C ASN A 194 5.14 36.09 -12.59
N PRO A 195 6.07 35.44 -11.89
CA PRO A 195 7.03 34.52 -12.50
C PRO A 195 6.42 33.21 -13.04
N GLY A 196 5.21 32.87 -12.63
CA GLY A 196 4.54 31.63 -13.02
C GLY A 196 5.01 30.39 -12.26
N LEU A 197 4.17 29.34 -12.31
CA LEU A 197 4.40 28.11 -11.55
C LEU A 197 5.58 27.30 -12.06
N ILE A 198 5.88 27.33 -13.36
CA ILE A 198 7.09 26.70 -13.94
C ILE A 198 8.36 27.25 -13.27
N LYS A 199 8.43 28.55 -13.04
CA LYS A 199 9.58 29.14 -12.34
C LYS A 199 9.60 28.83 -10.85
N LEU A 200 8.44 28.82 -10.21
CA LEU A 200 8.32 28.51 -8.78
C LEU A 200 8.62 27.04 -8.47
N ALA A 201 8.41 26.14 -9.43
CA ALA A 201 8.72 24.71 -9.31
C ALA A 201 10.15 24.36 -9.76
N GLU A 202 11.01 25.35 -10.04
CA GLU A 202 12.33 25.11 -10.59
C GLU A 202 13.16 24.15 -9.75
N GLY A 203 13.72 23.13 -10.38
CA GLY A 203 14.47 22.06 -9.73
C GLY A 203 13.61 21.03 -9.00
N GLY A 204 12.29 21.27 -8.88
CA GLY A 204 11.32 20.40 -8.24
C GLY A 204 10.39 19.68 -9.21
N VAL A 205 9.14 19.55 -8.83
CA VAL A 205 8.08 18.84 -9.60
C VAL A 205 6.86 19.76 -9.78
N LEU A 206 6.33 19.81 -10.99
CA LEU A 206 5.05 20.40 -11.30
C LEU A 206 4.08 19.29 -11.75
N PHE A 207 3.06 19.06 -10.97
CA PHE A 207 2.00 18.11 -11.26
C PHE A 207 0.78 18.83 -11.83
N LEU A 208 0.40 18.48 -13.06
CA LEU A 208 -0.75 19.01 -13.77
C LEU A 208 -1.85 17.94 -13.81
N ASP A 209 -2.89 18.13 -13.00
CA ASP A 209 -4.04 17.22 -12.96
C ASP A 209 -5.10 17.65 -13.97
N GLU A 210 -5.89 16.69 -14.46
CA GLU A 210 -6.96 16.86 -15.46
C GLU A 210 -6.51 17.66 -16.70
N VAL A 211 -5.35 17.25 -17.25
CA VAL A 211 -4.72 17.96 -18.39
C VAL A 211 -5.55 17.98 -19.67
N HIS A 212 -6.58 17.15 -19.76
CA HIS A 212 -7.56 17.22 -20.86
C HIS A 212 -8.32 18.57 -20.90
N CYS A 213 -8.35 19.32 -19.79
CA CYS A 213 -8.92 20.65 -19.74
C CYS A 213 -8.01 21.74 -20.35
N LEU A 214 -6.74 21.40 -20.70
CA LEU A 214 -5.81 22.33 -21.33
C LEU A 214 -6.23 22.67 -22.76
N LYS A 215 -6.37 23.96 -23.09
CA LYS A 215 -6.54 24.39 -24.50
C LYS A 215 -5.29 24.11 -25.32
N ALA A 216 -5.48 23.97 -26.64
CA ALA A 216 -4.41 23.69 -27.59
C ALA A 216 -3.22 24.64 -27.48
N GLU A 217 -3.45 25.95 -27.32
CA GLU A 217 -2.40 26.95 -27.17
C GLU A 217 -1.51 26.72 -25.93
N CYS A 218 -2.10 26.32 -24.81
CA CYS A 218 -1.36 26.00 -23.60
C CYS A 218 -0.55 24.70 -23.79
N GLN A 219 -1.13 23.69 -24.46
CA GLN A 219 -0.44 22.45 -24.80
C GLN A 219 0.76 22.70 -25.73
N GLU A 220 0.65 23.63 -26.69
CA GLU A 220 1.76 24.02 -27.57
C GLU A 220 2.90 24.72 -26.82
N LYS A 221 2.58 25.60 -25.88
CA LYS A 221 3.60 26.23 -25.00
C LYS A 221 4.30 25.20 -24.12
N LEU A 222 3.55 24.25 -23.53
CA LEU A 222 4.12 23.15 -22.76
C LEU A 222 5.03 22.26 -23.63
N PHE A 223 4.63 21.97 -24.85
CA PHE A 223 5.46 21.23 -25.81
C PHE A 223 6.82 21.91 -26.02
N LEU A 224 6.83 23.24 -26.28
CA LEU A 224 8.06 23.98 -26.46
C LEU A 224 8.95 23.97 -25.20
N PHE A 225 8.32 24.10 -24.04
CA PHE A 225 9.00 24.00 -22.75
C PHE A 225 9.63 22.62 -22.53
N MET A 226 8.89 21.55 -22.79
CA MET A 226 9.38 20.18 -22.65
C MET A 226 10.53 19.86 -23.62
N ASP A 227 10.51 20.44 -24.82
CA ASP A 227 11.53 20.19 -25.86
C ASP A 227 12.85 20.91 -25.58
N LYS A 228 12.78 22.15 -25.08
CA LYS A 228 13.95 23.05 -24.99
C LYS A 228 14.21 23.59 -23.58
N GLY A 229 13.34 23.36 -22.62
CA GLY A 229 13.43 23.96 -21.27
C GLY A 229 13.24 25.48 -21.25
N ILE A 230 12.69 26.06 -22.34
CA ILE A 230 12.51 27.51 -22.50
C ILE A 230 11.05 27.88 -22.70
N TYR A 231 10.68 29.07 -22.29
CA TYR A 231 9.33 29.61 -22.45
C TYR A 231 9.32 31.14 -22.47
N HIS A 232 8.20 31.69 -22.89
CA HIS A 232 7.90 33.14 -22.76
C HIS A 232 6.84 33.33 -21.68
N MET A 233 6.99 34.41 -20.91
CA MET A 233 5.89 34.92 -20.08
C MET A 233 4.81 35.55 -20.95
N VAL A 234 3.58 35.52 -20.50
CA VAL A 234 2.47 36.18 -21.21
C VAL A 234 2.72 37.69 -21.24
N GLY A 235 2.66 38.32 -22.41
CA GLY A 235 2.97 39.72 -22.62
C GLY A 235 4.46 40.05 -22.78
N ASP A 236 5.34 39.03 -22.87
CA ASP A 236 6.78 39.20 -23.11
C ASP A 236 7.23 38.19 -24.20
N ASN A 237 7.20 38.63 -25.44
CA ASN A 237 7.60 37.80 -26.58
C ASN A 237 9.08 37.94 -26.97
N GLU A 238 9.81 38.86 -26.32
CA GLU A 238 11.20 39.14 -26.66
C GLU A 238 12.16 38.30 -25.81
N LYS A 239 11.80 38.08 -24.51
CA LYS A 239 12.68 37.44 -23.55
C LYS A 239 12.35 35.97 -23.39
N TRP A 240 13.34 35.10 -23.61
CA TRP A 240 13.28 33.69 -23.24
C TRP A 240 13.64 33.48 -21.78
N TYR A 241 12.82 32.70 -21.11
CA TYR A 241 13.06 32.22 -19.75
C TYR A 241 13.39 30.74 -19.79
N THR A 242 14.22 30.31 -18.87
CA THR A 242 14.60 28.89 -18.72
C THR A 242 14.17 28.38 -17.37
N SER A 243 13.79 27.11 -17.31
CA SER A 243 13.56 26.40 -16.06
C SER A 243 13.82 24.91 -16.25
N SER A 244 14.23 24.25 -15.16
CA SER A 244 14.38 22.81 -15.07
C SER A 244 13.40 22.29 -14.05
N VAL A 245 12.27 21.78 -14.51
CA VAL A 245 11.21 21.22 -13.67
C VAL A 245 10.78 19.85 -14.19
N ARG A 246 10.54 18.91 -13.30
CA ARG A 246 9.97 17.61 -13.64
C ARG A 246 8.47 17.74 -13.82
N LEU A 247 7.97 17.35 -14.98
CA LEU A 247 6.55 17.42 -15.30
C LEU A 247 5.87 16.07 -15.12
N ILE A 248 4.82 16.05 -14.30
CA ILE A 248 3.92 14.91 -14.15
C ILE A 248 2.53 15.37 -14.55
N PHE A 249 1.92 14.67 -15.49
CA PHE A 249 0.58 14.94 -15.99
C PHE A 249 -0.39 13.88 -15.49
N ALA A 250 -1.66 14.22 -15.32
CA ALA A 250 -2.71 13.25 -15.07
C ALA A 250 -3.97 13.57 -15.86
N THR A 251 -4.68 12.51 -16.27
CA THR A 251 -5.96 12.63 -16.95
C THR A 251 -6.86 11.43 -16.66
N THR A 252 -8.16 11.66 -16.66
CA THR A 252 -9.21 10.63 -16.62
C THR A 252 -9.67 10.21 -18.00
N GLU A 253 -9.42 11.03 -19.01
CA GLU A 253 -9.83 10.80 -20.40
C GLU A 253 -8.71 10.13 -21.19
N LYS A 254 -9.06 9.42 -22.28
CA LYS A 254 -8.09 8.77 -23.15
C LYS A 254 -7.12 9.78 -23.76
N PRO A 255 -5.82 9.70 -23.46
CA PRO A 255 -4.86 10.73 -23.86
C PRO A 255 -4.84 11.02 -25.36
N GLN A 256 -5.04 9.98 -26.21
CA GLN A 256 -5.01 10.10 -27.66
C GLN A 256 -6.19 10.90 -28.24
N GLU A 257 -7.29 11.01 -27.49
CA GLU A 257 -8.50 11.70 -27.91
C GLU A 257 -8.51 13.17 -27.49
N VAL A 258 -7.81 13.50 -26.38
CA VAL A 258 -7.92 14.82 -25.73
C VAL A 258 -6.66 15.65 -25.77
N LEU A 259 -5.48 15.05 -25.98
CA LEU A 259 -4.21 15.77 -26.05
C LEU A 259 -3.70 15.85 -27.50
N LEU A 260 -3.03 16.96 -27.80
CA LEU A 260 -2.39 17.17 -29.09
C LEU A 260 -1.34 16.07 -29.34
N LYS A 261 -1.29 15.55 -30.56
CA LYS A 261 -0.29 14.54 -30.96
C LYS A 261 1.15 15.04 -30.76
N THR A 262 1.38 16.34 -30.92
CA THR A 262 2.66 16.99 -30.69
C THR A 262 3.10 16.89 -29.22
N LEU A 263 2.19 17.16 -28.28
CA LEU A 263 2.44 17.04 -26.85
C LEU A 263 2.68 15.57 -26.44
N LEU A 264 1.81 14.65 -26.89
CA LEU A 264 1.92 13.22 -26.59
C LEU A 264 3.25 12.61 -27.03
N ARG A 265 3.81 13.03 -28.17
CA ARG A 265 5.11 12.57 -28.64
C ARG A 265 6.27 12.96 -27.71
N ARG A 266 6.07 13.94 -26.84
CA ARG A 266 7.08 14.41 -25.87
C ARG A 266 6.88 13.82 -24.49
N ILE A 267 5.82 13.05 -24.29
CA ILE A 267 5.59 12.29 -23.05
C ILE A 267 5.92 10.83 -23.35
N PRO A 268 7.16 10.40 -23.06
CA PRO A 268 7.63 9.06 -23.44
C PRO A 268 6.99 7.96 -22.62
N MET A 269 6.46 8.31 -21.44
CA MET A 269 5.89 7.35 -20.52
C MET A 269 4.44 7.69 -20.18
N ILE A 270 3.54 6.78 -20.55
CA ILE A 270 2.12 6.82 -20.16
C ILE A 270 1.87 5.63 -19.26
N VAL A 271 1.54 5.90 -17.99
CA VAL A 271 1.31 4.89 -16.97
C VAL A 271 -0.18 4.80 -16.67
N THR A 272 -0.76 3.63 -16.90
CA THR A 272 -2.17 3.39 -16.59
C THR A 272 -2.33 2.98 -15.12
N VAL A 273 -3.11 3.77 -14.39
CA VAL A 273 -3.44 3.50 -12.99
C VAL A 273 -4.74 2.68 -12.95
N PRO A 274 -4.71 1.43 -12.47
CA PRO A 274 -5.86 0.56 -12.49
C PRO A 274 -6.97 1.06 -11.57
N SER A 275 -8.21 0.75 -11.93
CA SER A 275 -9.39 0.95 -11.09
C SER A 275 -9.33 0.06 -9.83
N LEU A 276 -10.11 0.42 -8.81
CA LEU A 276 -10.22 -0.41 -7.61
C LEU A 276 -10.81 -1.80 -7.91
N ALA A 277 -11.62 -1.94 -8.96
CA ALA A 277 -12.19 -3.22 -9.40
C ALA A 277 -11.14 -4.17 -9.99
N GLU A 278 -10.10 -3.62 -10.63
CA GLU A 278 -8.97 -4.37 -11.20
C GLU A 278 -7.94 -4.78 -10.15
N ARG A 279 -8.01 -4.19 -8.96
CA ARG A 279 -7.13 -4.52 -7.83
C ARG A 279 -7.69 -5.69 -7.03
N GLY A 280 -6.81 -6.55 -6.55
CA GLY A 280 -7.19 -7.75 -5.81
C GLY A 280 -7.99 -7.47 -4.53
N SER A 281 -8.79 -8.45 -4.11
CA SER A 281 -9.58 -8.34 -2.87
C SER A 281 -8.70 -8.15 -1.62
N HIS A 282 -7.44 -8.63 -1.65
CA HIS A 282 -6.47 -8.44 -0.57
C HIS A 282 -6.08 -6.96 -0.43
N GLU A 283 -5.73 -6.30 -1.52
CA GLU A 283 -5.42 -4.87 -1.50
C GLU A 283 -6.62 -4.02 -1.09
N ARG A 284 -7.83 -4.38 -1.56
CA ARG A 284 -9.06 -3.71 -1.13
C ARG A 284 -9.27 -3.83 0.38
N LEU A 285 -8.98 -4.99 0.96
CA LEU A 285 -9.04 -5.18 2.41
C LEU A 285 -8.03 -4.29 3.13
N GLN A 286 -6.80 -4.22 2.63
CA GLN A 286 -5.77 -3.36 3.20
C GLN A 286 -6.19 -1.89 3.13
N LEU A 287 -6.82 -1.45 2.03
CA LEU A 287 -7.36 -0.10 1.88
C LEU A 287 -8.46 0.18 2.91
N ILE A 288 -9.44 -0.72 3.05
CA ILE A 288 -10.51 -0.58 4.05
C ILE A 288 -9.92 -0.45 5.45
N HIS A 289 -8.96 -1.32 5.80
CA HIS A 289 -8.30 -1.30 7.10
C HIS A 289 -7.54 0.01 7.33
N SER A 290 -6.74 0.46 6.35
CA SER A 290 -5.98 1.71 6.44
C SER A 290 -6.89 2.92 6.61
N ILE A 291 -7.99 2.99 5.84
CA ILE A 291 -8.94 4.11 5.94
C ILE A 291 -9.59 4.14 7.33
N PHE A 292 -10.00 2.98 7.88
CA PHE A 292 -10.55 2.93 9.23
C PHE A 292 -9.54 3.30 10.30
N GLN A 293 -8.28 2.88 10.18
CA GLN A 293 -7.21 3.29 11.10
C GLN A 293 -6.98 4.81 11.09
N ASP A 294 -7.06 5.44 9.92
CA ASP A 294 -6.93 6.90 9.82
C ASP A 294 -8.13 7.60 10.48
N GLU A 295 -9.34 7.03 10.38
CA GLU A 295 -10.51 7.55 11.08
C GLU A 295 -10.42 7.32 12.60
N GLU A 296 -9.88 6.19 13.10
CA GLU A 296 -9.61 5.97 14.54
C GLU A 296 -8.70 7.07 15.09
N LYS A 297 -7.60 7.38 14.39
CA LYS A 297 -6.67 8.45 14.78
C LYS A 297 -7.34 9.82 14.80
N ARG A 298 -8.22 10.10 13.83
CA ARG A 298 -8.94 11.37 13.70
C ARG A 298 -10.00 11.56 14.76
N ILE A 299 -10.75 10.48 15.08
CA ILE A 299 -11.90 10.51 15.99
C ILE A 299 -11.45 10.29 17.44
N HIS A 300 -10.24 9.76 17.65
CA HIS A 300 -9.71 9.34 18.95
C HIS A 300 -10.60 8.32 19.69
N LYS A 301 -11.21 7.40 18.93
CA LYS A 301 -11.99 6.28 19.45
C LYS A 301 -11.62 5.00 18.73
N SER A 302 -11.67 3.86 19.43
CA SER A 302 -11.53 2.55 18.78
C SER A 302 -12.78 2.25 17.94
N ILE A 303 -12.60 1.83 16.70
CA ILE A 303 -13.70 1.53 15.77
C ILE A 303 -13.91 0.02 15.73
N HIS A 304 -15.15 -0.40 15.99
CA HIS A 304 -15.60 -1.77 15.83
C HIS A 304 -16.61 -1.84 14.68
N ILE A 305 -16.39 -2.71 13.71
CA ILE A 305 -17.27 -2.87 12.56
C ILE A 305 -17.96 -4.22 12.58
N SER A 306 -19.23 -4.30 12.15
CA SER A 306 -19.89 -5.58 12.01
C SER A 306 -19.36 -6.35 10.79
N SER A 307 -19.32 -7.67 10.87
CA SER A 307 -18.88 -8.52 9.75
C SER A 307 -19.69 -8.29 8.47
N LEU A 308 -20.95 -7.85 8.58
CA LEU A 308 -21.78 -7.46 7.44
C LEU A 308 -21.27 -6.17 6.78
N VAL A 309 -20.91 -5.14 7.55
CA VAL A 309 -20.33 -3.89 7.02
C VAL A 309 -19.07 -4.19 6.22
N TYR A 310 -18.20 -4.99 6.79
CA TYR A 310 -16.97 -5.42 6.13
C TYR A 310 -17.23 -6.10 4.78
N ARG A 311 -18.18 -7.06 4.71
CA ARG A 311 -18.55 -7.76 3.47
C ARG A 311 -19.13 -6.79 2.42
N LEU A 312 -20.01 -5.86 2.84
CA LEU A 312 -20.60 -4.85 1.95
C LEU A 312 -19.52 -3.92 1.35
N LEU A 313 -18.55 -3.49 2.16
CA LEU A 313 -17.43 -2.67 1.67
C LEU A 313 -16.50 -3.43 0.72
N LEU A 314 -16.25 -4.73 0.97
CA LEU A 314 -15.46 -5.57 0.06
C LEU A 314 -16.16 -5.80 -1.28
N SER A 315 -17.48 -5.97 -1.28
CA SER A 315 -18.26 -6.22 -2.50
C SER A 315 -18.70 -4.95 -3.23
N CYS A 316 -18.38 -3.76 -2.70
CA CYS A 316 -18.72 -2.49 -3.34
C CYS A 316 -18.08 -2.37 -4.73
N GLU A 317 -18.84 -2.02 -5.76
CA GLU A 317 -18.27 -1.72 -7.09
C GLU A 317 -17.50 -0.40 -7.10
N CYS A 318 -17.85 0.53 -6.20
CA CYS A 318 -17.17 1.80 -5.99
C CYS A 318 -16.73 2.45 -7.32
N GLU A 319 -17.66 2.96 -8.12
CA GLU A 319 -17.38 3.61 -9.42
C GLU A 319 -16.39 4.77 -9.29
N GLY A 320 -16.46 5.50 -8.16
CA GLY A 320 -15.51 6.53 -7.76
C GLY A 320 -14.23 5.99 -7.10
N ASN A 321 -13.95 4.68 -7.23
CA ASN A 321 -12.73 4.02 -6.80
C ASN A 321 -12.41 4.21 -5.30
N ILE A 322 -11.15 4.44 -4.96
CA ILE A 322 -10.68 4.63 -3.57
C ILE A 322 -11.33 5.87 -2.93
N GLY A 323 -11.58 6.92 -3.72
CA GLY A 323 -12.26 8.13 -3.26
C GLY A 323 -13.67 7.84 -2.75
N GLU A 324 -14.47 7.09 -3.52
CA GLU A 324 -15.82 6.68 -3.11
C GLU A 324 -15.79 5.76 -1.89
N LEU A 325 -14.87 4.78 -1.87
CA LEU A 325 -14.68 3.89 -0.72
C LEU A 325 -14.36 4.68 0.56
N LYS A 326 -13.44 5.63 0.47
CA LYS A 326 -13.07 6.51 1.59
C LYS A 326 -14.26 7.34 2.06
N ASN A 327 -14.98 7.97 1.14
CA ASN A 327 -16.17 8.77 1.47
C ASN A 327 -17.25 7.91 2.13
N ALA A 328 -17.46 6.68 1.66
CA ALA A 328 -18.44 5.77 2.24
C ALA A 328 -18.07 5.37 3.68
N ILE A 329 -16.80 5.08 3.95
CA ILE A 329 -16.31 4.79 5.30
C ILE A 329 -16.45 6.01 6.21
N GLN A 330 -16.05 7.20 5.74
CA GLN A 330 -16.16 8.44 6.51
C GLN A 330 -17.62 8.77 6.85
N ALA A 331 -18.52 8.67 5.88
CA ALA A 331 -19.94 8.87 6.11
C ALA A 331 -20.50 7.87 7.14
N SER A 332 -20.04 6.62 7.10
CA SER A 332 -20.43 5.60 8.07
C SER A 332 -19.95 5.93 9.49
N CYS A 333 -18.73 6.44 9.62
CA CYS A 333 -18.19 6.92 10.90
C CYS A 333 -18.99 8.12 11.43
N VAL A 334 -19.32 9.09 10.59
CA VAL A 334 -20.16 10.26 10.96
C VAL A 334 -21.53 9.80 11.44
N ASN A 335 -22.20 8.93 10.69
CA ASN A 335 -23.54 8.42 11.07
C ASN A 335 -23.48 7.64 12.40
N ALA A 336 -22.43 6.86 12.63
CA ALA A 336 -22.24 6.13 13.88
C ALA A 336 -21.95 7.07 15.05
N LEU A 337 -21.12 8.10 14.87
CA LEU A 337 -20.83 9.12 15.89
C LEU A 337 -22.07 9.85 16.34
N PHE A 338 -22.93 10.22 15.37
CA PHE A 338 -24.17 10.92 15.67
C PHE A 338 -25.15 10.07 16.47
N ALA A 339 -25.15 8.75 16.26
CA ALA A 339 -26.00 7.80 16.94
C ALA A 339 -25.39 7.26 18.26
N SER A 340 -24.11 7.51 18.53
CA SER A 340 -23.39 6.95 19.68
C SER A 340 -23.44 7.86 20.92
N ASP A 341 -23.31 7.27 22.11
CA ASP A 341 -23.07 8.01 23.33
C ASP A 341 -21.67 8.65 23.29
N GLN A 342 -21.59 9.97 23.54
CA GLN A 342 -20.32 10.72 23.50
C GLN A 342 -19.27 10.20 24.50
N LYS A 343 -19.70 9.54 25.58
CA LYS A 343 -18.82 8.99 26.61
C LYS A 343 -18.15 7.65 26.27
N SER A 344 -18.63 6.96 25.21
CA SER A 344 -18.06 5.68 24.79
C SER A 344 -16.68 5.88 24.16
N SER A 345 -15.68 5.09 24.56
CA SER A 345 -14.36 5.00 23.92
C SER A 345 -14.40 4.17 22.62
N ILE A 346 -15.49 3.44 22.38
CA ILE A 346 -15.67 2.56 21.24
C ILE A 346 -16.76 3.15 20.33
N LEU A 347 -16.50 3.17 19.03
CA LEU A 347 -17.48 3.52 17.98
C LEU A 347 -17.88 2.26 17.22
N GLU A 348 -19.13 1.85 17.38
CA GLU A 348 -19.68 0.70 16.65
C GLU A 348 -20.25 1.11 15.30
N ILE A 349 -19.78 0.49 14.21
CA ILE A 349 -20.31 0.70 12.87
C ILE A 349 -21.11 -0.53 12.43
N ARG A 350 -22.39 -0.35 12.26
CA ARG A 350 -23.35 -1.36 11.83
C ARG A 350 -23.90 -1.05 10.43
N ALA A 351 -24.53 -2.01 9.78
CA ALA A 351 -25.02 -1.85 8.41
C ALA A 351 -25.93 -0.63 8.18
N PHE A 352 -26.71 -0.24 9.20
CA PHE A 352 -27.59 0.93 9.10
C PHE A 352 -26.82 2.28 9.10
N ASN A 353 -25.54 2.28 9.52
CA ASN A 353 -24.69 3.48 9.45
C ASN A 353 -24.11 3.70 8.04
N LEU A 354 -24.10 2.66 7.18
CA LEU A 354 -23.62 2.79 5.80
C LEU A 354 -24.52 3.72 4.98
N PRO A 355 -23.97 4.40 3.96
CA PRO A 355 -24.74 5.11 2.94
C PRO A 355 -25.77 4.19 2.28
N GLU A 356 -26.94 4.76 1.90
CA GLU A 356 -28.09 4.02 1.34
C GLU A 356 -27.70 3.18 0.11
N LYS A 357 -26.91 3.73 -0.81
CA LYS A 357 -26.37 3.04 -1.99
C LYS A 357 -25.68 1.70 -1.68
N LEU A 358 -25.04 1.58 -0.51
CA LEU A 358 -24.39 0.35 -0.06
C LEU A 358 -25.33 -0.60 0.68
N ARG A 359 -26.37 -0.08 1.31
CA ARG A 359 -27.37 -0.88 2.04
C ARG A 359 -28.35 -1.60 1.12
N GLU A 360 -28.73 -0.99 0.00
CA GLU A 360 -29.73 -1.51 -0.95
C GLU A 360 -29.24 -2.70 -1.78
N ARG A 361 -27.94 -2.96 -1.82
CA ARG A 361 -27.40 -4.16 -2.44
C ARG A 361 -27.75 -5.37 -1.60
N LYS A 362 -28.90 -5.94 -1.90
CA LYS A 362 -29.38 -7.20 -1.32
C LYS A 362 -28.33 -8.28 -1.50
N ASP A 363 -27.84 -8.78 -0.38
CA ASP A 363 -27.22 -10.09 -0.32
C ASP A 363 -28.21 -11.09 -0.94
N SER A 364 -27.87 -11.61 -2.10
CA SER A 364 -28.75 -12.54 -2.82
C SER A 364 -28.89 -13.81 -1.98
N GLY A 365 -29.92 -13.84 -1.13
CA GLY A 365 -30.58 -15.08 -0.72
C GLY A 365 -30.11 -15.80 0.53
N LYS A 366 -29.24 -15.24 1.38
CA LYS A 366 -28.95 -15.89 2.68
C LYS A 366 -29.51 -15.05 3.84
N SER A 367 -30.35 -15.71 4.67
CA SER A 367 -30.82 -15.13 5.93
C SER A 367 -29.65 -14.56 6.74
N VAL A 368 -29.83 -13.33 7.27
CA VAL A 368 -28.86 -12.68 8.17
C VAL A 368 -28.65 -13.58 9.39
N SER A 369 -27.60 -14.39 9.37
CA SER A 369 -27.25 -15.28 10.48
C SER A 369 -26.76 -14.45 11.69
N ARG A 370 -26.84 -15.01 12.90
CA ARG A 370 -26.28 -14.37 14.12
C ARG A 370 -24.80 -14.02 13.98
N GLU A 371 -24.04 -14.72 13.14
CA GLU A 371 -22.62 -14.45 12.83
C GLU A 371 -22.43 -13.09 12.10
N SER A 372 -23.41 -12.63 11.31
CA SER A 372 -23.33 -11.34 10.62
C SER A 372 -23.41 -10.13 11.56
N GLN A 373 -23.68 -10.35 12.84
CA GLN A 373 -23.74 -9.30 13.87
C GLN A 373 -22.45 -9.21 14.73
N ARG A 374 -21.45 -10.10 14.48
CA ARG A 374 -20.19 -10.06 15.23
C ARG A 374 -19.48 -8.73 14.97
N MET A 375 -19.16 -8.02 16.05
CA MET A 375 -18.36 -6.80 16.01
C MET A 375 -16.89 -7.15 16.04
N ILE A 376 -16.12 -6.55 15.12
CA ILE A 376 -14.69 -6.82 14.91
C ILE A 376 -13.95 -5.51 15.11
N PRO A 377 -13.01 -5.43 16.07
CA PRO A 377 -12.11 -4.28 16.18
C PRO A 377 -11.31 -4.11 14.90
N VAL A 378 -11.06 -2.87 14.48
CA VAL A 378 -10.34 -2.58 13.23
C VAL A 378 -8.95 -3.23 13.22
N HIS A 379 -8.23 -3.22 14.33
CA HIS A 379 -6.90 -3.83 14.43
C HIS A 379 -6.91 -5.36 14.22
N GLU A 380 -8.02 -6.05 14.52
CA GLU A 380 -8.19 -7.50 14.28
C GLU A 380 -8.73 -7.82 12.88
N LEU A 381 -9.13 -6.83 12.09
CA LEU A 381 -9.83 -7.04 10.81
C LEU A 381 -9.01 -7.91 9.84
N LYS A 382 -7.71 -7.69 9.74
CA LYS A 382 -6.82 -8.48 8.88
C LYS A 382 -6.81 -9.96 9.28
N SER A 383 -6.65 -10.25 10.57
CA SER A 383 -6.60 -11.63 11.08
C SER A 383 -7.96 -12.33 10.99
N PHE A 384 -9.06 -11.59 11.22
CA PHE A 384 -10.41 -12.10 11.07
C PHE A 384 -10.68 -12.55 9.63
N VAL A 385 -10.34 -11.70 8.66
CA VAL A 385 -10.52 -12.00 7.23
C VAL A 385 -9.68 -13.17 6.78
N LEU A 386 -8.45 -13.26 7.25
CA LEU A 386 -7.60 -14.40 6.95
C LEU A 386 -8.22 -15.72 7.43
N LYS A 387 -8.84 -15.73 8.61
CA LYS A 387 -9.51 -16.92 9.16
C LYS A 387 -10.82 -17.28 8.43
N GLU A 388 -11.56 -16.32 7.90
CA GLU A 388 -12.81 -16.56 7.15
C GLU A 388 -12.59 -16.97 5.69
N ARG A 389 -11.36 -16.93 5.17
CA ARG A 389 -11.11 -17.28 3.76
C ARG A 389 -11.11 -18.80 3.56
N PRO A 390 -12.02 -19.35 2.73
CA PRO A 390 -12.01 -20.77 2.36
C PRO A 390 -10.66 -21.26 1.81
N ILE A 391 -9.92 -20.36 1.16
CA ILE A 391 -8.56 -20.62 0.64
C ILE A 391 -7.54 -20.95 1.75
N ILE A 392 -7.64 -20.32 2.94
CA ILE A 392 -6.71 -20.63 4.03
C ILE A 392 -7.07 -21.95 4.67
N GLN A 393 -8.34 -22.22 4.90
CA GLN A 393 -8.81 -23.53 5.32
C GLN A 393 -8.40 -24.60 4.32
N LEU A 394 -8.49 -24.30 3.02
CA LEU A 394 -8.02 -25.14 1.93
C LEU A 394 -6.51 -25.40 2.02
N LEU A 395 -5.69 -24.38 2.23
CA LEU A 395 -4.24 -24.52 2.38
C LEU A 395 -3.87 -25.29 3.64
N GLU A 396 -4.59 -25.10 4.74
CA GLU A 396 -4.41 -25.86 5.97
C GLU A 396 -4.75 -27.35 5.75
N HIS A 397 -5.84 -27.68 5.04
CA HIS A 397 -6.18 -29.05 4.65
C HIS A 397 -5.11 -29.66 3.73
N ILE A 398 -4.64 -28.93 2.73
CA ILE A 398 -3.58 -29.41 1.83
C ILE A 398 -2.29 -29.68 2.62
N LEU A 399 -1.89 -28.76 3.52
CA LEU A 399 -0.72 -28.95 4.36
C LEU A 399 -0.84 -30.14 5.30
N ALA A 400 -2.03 -30.34 5.91
CA ALA A 400 -2.30 -31.52 6.73
C ALA A 400 -2.21 -32.82 5.92
N ALA A 401 -2.70 -32.81 4.67
CA ALA A 401 -2.63 -33.97 3.78
C ALA A 401 -1.19 -34.34 3.37
N PHE A 402 -0.27 -33.38 3.28
CA PHE A 402 1.16 -33.67 3.09
C PHE A 402 1.78 -34.42 4.28
N GLN A 403 1.24 -34.23 5.48
CA GLN A 403 1.64 -34.98 6.67
C GLN A 403 1.02 -36.36 6.72
N ALA A 404 -0.12 -36.60 6.04
CA ALA A 404 -0.83 -37.86 5.92
C ALA A 404 -1.08 -38.22 4.44
N PRO A 405 -0.08 -38.74 3.71
CA PRO A 405 -0.13 -38.90 2.25
C PRO A 405 -1.25 -39.77 1.72
N HIS A 406 -1.79 -40.71 2.54
CA HIS A 406 -2.90 -41.58 2.18
C HIS A 406 -4.24 -40.84 2.09
N GLU A 407 -4.38 -39.67 2.72
CA GLU A 407 -5.58 -38.83 2.68
C GLU A 407 -5.50 -37.77 1.57
N PHE A 408 -4.36 -37.63 0.91
CA PHE A 408 -4.09 -36.58 -0.08
C PHE A 408 -5.12 -36.53 -1.22
N PRO A 409 -5.57 -37.66 -1.83
CA PRO A 409 -6.59 -37.61 -2.89
C PRO A 409 -7.94 -37.06 -2.41
N VAL A 410 -8.36 -37.42 -1.20
CA VAL A 410 -9.62 -36.92 -0.60
C VAL A 410 -9.52 -35.40 -0.34
N CYS A 411 -8.40 -34.96 0.22
CA CYS A 411 -8.12 -33.55 0.45
C CYS A 411 -8.11 -32.72 -0.84
N LEU A 412 -7.59 -33.26 -1.94
CA LEU A 412 -7.62 -32.59 -3.24
C LEU A 412 -9.03 -32.36 -3.77
N ASP A 413 -9.93 -33.36 -3.59
CA ASP A 413 -11.32 -33.24 -4.02
C ASP A 413 -12.11 -32.22 -3.17
N GLU A 414 -11.93 -32.24 -1.85
CA GLU A 414 -12.50 -31.24 -0.95
C GLU A 414 -11.96 -29.83 -1.23
N ALA A 415 -10.66 -29.71 -1.49
CA ALA A 415 -10.01 -28.49 -1.88
C ALA A 415 -10.60 -27.92 -3.18
N GLY A 416 -10.83 -28.77 -4.18
CA GLY A 416 -11.46 -28.38 -5.43
C GLY A 416 -12.88 -27.86 -5.23
N LYS A 417 -13.69 -28.51 -4.39
CA LYS A 417 -15.05 -28.06 -4.04
C LYS A 417 -15.04 -26.73 -3.30
N ALA A 418 -14.12 -26.52 -2.36
CA ALA A 418 -13.98 -25.27 -1.63
C ALA A 418 -13.56 -24.12 -2.54
N MET A 419 -12.64 -24.35 -3.47
CA MET A 419 -12.23 -23.36 -4.47
C MET A 419 -13.35 -23.01 -5.44
N HIS A 420 -14.14 -23.97 -5.88
CA HIS A 420 -15.29 -23.73 -6.76
C HIS A 420 -16.34 -22.88 -6.03
N SER A 421 -16.67 -23.20 -4.80
CA SER A 421 -17.58 -22.40 -3.97
C SER A 421 -17.04 -20.98 -3.73
N TYR A 422 -15.73 -20.81 -3.52
CA TYR A 422 -15.11 -19.51 -3.38
C TYR A 422 -15.20 -18.69 -4.68
N GLN A 423 -14.97 -19.33 -5.83
CA GLN A 423 -15.05 -18.70 -7.15
C GLN A 423 -16.47 -18.22 -7.45
N GLU A 424 -17.50 -19.02 -7.14
CA GLU A 424 -18.90 -18.64 -7.23
C GLU A 424 -19.24 -17.47 -6.30
N ALA A 425 -18.74 -17.50 -5.06
CA ALA A 425 -19.00 -16.47 -4.08
C ALA A 425 -18.32 -15.13 -4.37
N THR A 426 -17.16 -15.14 -5.06
CA THR A 426 -16.37 -13.93 -5.38
C THR A 426 -16.61 -13.38 -6.77
N MET A 427 -17.52 -13.99 -7.57
CA MET A 427 -17.79 -13.62 -8.99
C MET A 427 -16.53 -13.63 -9.88
N LEU A 428 -15.58 -14.51 -9.61
CA LEU A 428 -14.49 -14.76 -10.54
C LEU A 428 -15.08 -15.39 -11.80
N ARG A 429 -15.34 -14.58 -12.81
CA ARG A 429 -15.86 -14.97 -14.13
C ARG A 429 -14.76 -15.69 -14.91
N SER A 430 -14.50 -16.95 -14.65
CA SER A 430 -13.85 -17.79 -15.62
C SER A 430 -14.90 -18.73 -16.25
N SER A 431 -14.96 -18.70 -17.57
CA SER A 431 -15.95 -19.45 -18.37
C SER A 431 -15.64 -20.95 -18.50
N ALA A 432 -14.64 -21.46 -17.82
CA ALA A 432 -14.24 -22.88 -17.89
C ALA A 432 -14.59 -23.57 -16.58
N ALA A 433 -15.47 -24.57 -16.64
CA ALA A 433 -15.71 -25.51 -15.55
C ALA A 433 -14.47 -26.44 -15.44
N LEU A 434 -13.50 -26.04 -14.63
CA LEU A 434 -12.34 -26.87 -14.31
C LEU A 434 -12.72 -27.93 -13.27
N SER A 435 -12.14 -29.12 -13.36
CA SER A 435 -12.26 -30.14 -12.30
C SER A 435 -11.54 -29.65 -11.02
N GLY A 436 -11.89 -30.20 -9.86
CA GLY A 436 -11.24 -29.83 -8.59
C GLY A 436 -9.72 -29.95 -8.66
N ASN A 437 -9.19 -30.99 -9.33
CA ASN A 437 -7.76 -31.21 -9.51
C ASN A 437 -7.11 -30.13 -10.39
N GLU A 438 -7.81 -29.64 -11.43
CA GLU A 438 -7.34 -28.58 -12.31
C GLU A 438 -7.26 -27.22 -11.60
N TYR A 439 -8.20 -26.93 -10.68
CA TYR A 439 -8.13 -25.74 -9.84
C TYR A 439 -6.89 -25.73 -8.94
N VAL A 440 -6.61 -26.84 -8.30
CA VAL A 440 -5.42 -27.00 -7.45
C VAL A 440 -4.14 -26.84 -8.28
N LEU A 441 -4.06 -27.47 -9.45
CA LEU A 441 -2.93 -27.35 -10.35
C LEU A 441 -2.77 -25.90 -10.88
N PHE A 442 -3.86 -25.23 -11.19
CA PHE A 442 -3.83 -23.82 -11.62
C PHE A 442 -3.34 -22.90 -10.52
N PHE A 443 -3.80 -23.09 -9.28
CA PHE A 443 -3.35 -22.36 -8.12
C PHE A 443 -1.83 -22.50 -7.88
N PHE A 444 -1.32 -23.72 -7.99
CA PHE A 444 0.11 -23.98 -7.84
C PHE A 444 0.95 -23.50 -9.03
N LYS A 445 0.41 -23.45 -10.23
CA LYS A 445 1.10 -22.87 -11.39
C LYS A 445 1.22 -21.34 -11.30
N GLN A 446 0.28 -20.65 -10.68
CA GLN A 446 0.36 -19.20 -10.49
C GLN A 446 1.29 -18.78 -9.36
N LYS A 447 1.52 -19.64 -8.36
CA LYS A 447 2.54 -19.39 -7.34
C LYS A 447 3.90 -19.86 -7.86
N SER A 448 4.90 -18.98 -7.77
CA SER A 448 6.27 -19.36 -8.15
C SER A 448 6.72 -20.59 -7.35
N ALA A 449 7.53 -21.45 -7.96
CA ALA A 449 8.10 -22.62 -7.31
C ALA A 449 8.88 -22.27 -6.02
N PHE A 450 9.30 -21.02 -5.90
CA PHE A 450 10.01 -20.47 -4.74
C PHE A 450 9.06 -20.24 -3.54
N GLU A 451 7.86 -19.73 -3.77
CA GLU A 451 6.85 -19.55 -2.70
C GLU A 451 6.33 -20.89 -2.18
N PHE A 452 6.19 -21.88 -3.06
CA PHE A 452 5.80 -23.24 -2.68
C PHE A 452 6.84 -23.90 -1.75
N ARG A 453 8.14 -23.74 -2.03
CA ARG A 453 9.23 -24.20 -1.14
C ARG A 453 9.19 -23.51 0.23
N ARG A 454 8.84 -22.23 0.27
CA ARG A 454 8.80 -21.46 1.51
C ARG A 454 7.63 -21.85 2.42
N VAL A 455 6.50 -22.25 1.82
CA VAL A 455 5.28 -22.64 2.55
C VAL A 455 5.29 -24.10 2.96
N THR A 456 5.84 -25.00 2.15
CA THR A 456 5.73 -26.45 2.36
C THR A 456 7.04 -27.13 2.77
N GLY A 457 8.18 -26.48 2.62
CA GLY A 457 9.50 -27.11 2.85
C GLY A 457 9.82 -28.30 1.93
N VAL A 458 8.94 -28.65 1.00
CA VAL A 458 9.06 -29.80 0.10
C VAL A 458 9.86 -29.41 -1.14
N GLN A 459 10.87 -30.21 -1.51
CA GLN A 459 11.52 -30.07 -2.80
C GLN A 459 10.54 -30.44 -3.91
N THR A 460 10.11 -29.48 -4.70
CA THR A 460 9.33 -29.74 -5.90
C THR A 460 10.15 -30.58 -6.88
N CYS A 461 9.78 -31.83 -7.10
CA CYS A 461 10.15 -32.51 -8.32
C CYS A 461 9.54 -31.73 -9.49
N ALA A 462 10.38 -31.27 -10.41
CA ALA A 462 9.91 -30.65 -11.64
C ALA A 462 9.04 -31.68 -12.37
N LEU A 463 7.73 -31.39 -12.46
CA LEU A 463 6.88 -32.11 -13.40
C LEU A 463 7.27 -31.63 -14.81
N PRO A 464 7.56 -32.53 -15.74
CA PRO A 464 7.80 -32.13 -17.12
C PRO A 464 6.53 -31.52 -17.69
N ILE A 465 6.72 -30.47 -18.47
CA ILE A 465 5.72 -29.72 -19.24
C ILE A 465 5.06 -30.63 -20.25
#